data_15c4fe9332f8c9c03f5ff0f21fff00fa
#
_entry.id   15c4fe9332f8c9c03f5ff0f21fff00fa
#
_cell.length_a   1.000
_cell.length_b   1.000
_cell.length_c   1.000
_cell.angle_alpha   90.00
_cell.angle_beta   90.00
_cell.angle_gamma   90.00
#
_symmetry.space_group_name_H-M   'P 1'
#
loop_
_entity.id
_entity.type
_entity.pdbx_description
1 polymer ?
#
loop_
_entity_poly.entity_id
_entity_poly.type
_entity_poly.pdbx_seq_one_letter_code
_entity_poly.pdbx_strand_id
1 'polypeptide(L)'
;MTLLQIDFPSHGPWGEELTKMASALAHHLNNTPGMVWKIWTENSRSGDCGGVYLFTDESSANDFLKEHLPRLDSMGIKDVRAKVLDVNESLSHITRAPIAAPVAKTA
;
A
#
# COMPACT_ATOMS: atom_id res chain seq x y z
N MET A 1 7.04 -6.03 -11.30
CA MET A 1 6.06 -5.52 -10.31
C MET A 1 6.61 -4.30 -9.60
N THR A 2 5.73 -3.51 -9.07
CA THR A 2 6.07 -2.24 -8.43
C THR A 2 5.55 -2.21 -7.01
N LEU A 3 6.37 -1.77 -6.08
CA LEU A 3 5.99 -1.59 -4.69
C LEU A 3 5.78 -0.11 -4.41
N LEU A 4 4.70 0.22 -3.72
CA LEU A 4 4.43 1.58 -3.27
C LEU A 4 4.42 1.59 -1.75
N GLN A 5 5.24 2.44 -1.15
CA GLN A 5 5.24 2.64 0.30
C GLN A 5 4.69 4.01 0.60
N ILE A 6 3.71 4.08 1.48
CA ILE A 6 3.16 5.35 1.95
C ILE A 6 3.16 5.33 3.47
N ASP A 7 3.66 6.37 4.09
CA ASP A 7 3.51 6.55 5.53
C ASP A 7 3.34 8.03 5.87
N PHE A 8 2.77 8.29 7.03
CA PHE A 8 2.48 9.64 7.49
C PHE A 8 2.32 9.66 9.00
N PRO A 9 2.54 10.83 9.64
CA PRO A 9 2.26 10.99 11.06
C PRO A 9 0.77 10.84 11.35
N SER A 10 0.45 10.20 12.47
CA SER A 10 -0.94 9.99 12.88
C SER A 10 -1.07 10.07 14.39
N HIS A 11 -2.20 10.58 14.85
CA HIS A 11 -2.57 10.59 16.26
C HIS A 11 -3.55 9.46 16.61
N GLY A 12 -3.70 8.50 15.73
CA GLY A 12 -4.68 7.44 15.89
C GLY A 12 -5.98 7.76 15.18
N PRO A 13 -7.01 6.92 15.37
CA PRO A 13 -7.03 5.75 16.25
C PRO A 13 -6.09 4.63 15.77
N TRP A 14 -5.91 3.63 16.64
CA TRP A 14 -5.00 2.51 16.41
C TRP A 14 -5.74 1.18 16.58
N GLY A 15 -5.19 0.11 16.03
CA GLY A 15 -5.67 -1.24 16.26
C GLY A 15 -7.10 -1.46 15.82
N GLU A 16 -7.93 -1.98 16.71
CA GLU A 16 -9.32 -2.30 16.38
C GLU A 16 -10.14 -1.08 16.01
N GLU A 17 -9.90 0.05 16.65
CA GLU A 17 -10.61 1.28 16.31
C GLU A 17 -10.25 1.75 14.91
N LEU A 18 -8.98 1.67 14.55
CA LEU A 18 -8.54 1.99 13.19
C LEU A 18 -9.18 1.03 12.20
N THR A 19 -9.23 -0.26 12.52
CA THR A 19 -9.83 -1.26 11.65
C THR A 19 -11.29 -0.94 11.37
N LYS A 20 -12.04 -0.57 12.39
CA LYS A 20 -13.45 -0.20 12.22
C LYS A 20 -13.60 1.05 11.36
N MET A 21 -12.77 2.05 11.60
CA MET A 21 -12.85 3.32 10.89
C MET A 21 -12.44 3.17 9.42
N ALA A 22 -11.42 2.36 9.14
CA ALA A 22 -10.86 2.23 7.80
C ALA A 22 -11.44 1.08 6.98
N SER A 23 -12.33 0.28 7.54
CA SER A 23 -12.86 -0.91 6.87
C SER A 23 -13.53 -0.60 5.53
N ALA A 24 -14.34 0.45 5.48
CA ALA A 24 -15.00 0.85 4.23
C ALA A 24 -13.98 1.25 3.17
N LEU A 25 -12.93 1.97 3.57
CA LEU A 25 -11.85 2.34 2.65
C LEU A 25 -11.12 1.10 2.17
N ALA A 26 -10.86 0.13 3.04
CA ALA A 26 -10.18 -1.11 2.66
C ALA A 26 -10.97 -1.86 1.59
N HIS A 27 -12.29 -1.97 1.75
CA HIS A 27 -13.14 -2.60 0.74
C HIS A 27 -13.12 -1.83 -0.57
N HIS A 28 -13.15 -0.50 -0.51
CA HIS A 28 -13.06 0.33 -1.70
C HIS A 28 -11.73 0.14 -2.43
N LEU A 29 -10.62 0.14 -1.69
CA LEU A 29 -9.28 -0.02 -2.28
C LEU A 29 -9.10 -1.38 -2.94
N ASN A 30 -9.86 -2.38 -2.51
CA ASN A 30 -9.78 -3.72 -3.07
C ASN A 30 -10.12 -3.76 -4.57
N ASN A 31 -10.77 -2.72 -5.07
CA ASN A 31 -11.11 -2.61 -6.49
C ASN A 31 -10.11 -1.75 -7.28
N THR A 32 -8.97 -1.43 -6.71
CA THR A 32 -7.96 -0.60 -7.37
C THR A 32 -7.32 -1.35 -8.54
N PRO A 33 -7.34 -0.78 -9.75
CA PRO A 33 -6.73 -1.46 -10.90
C PRO A 33 -5.24 -1.69 -10.69
N GLY A 34 -4.80 -2.90 -10.98
CA GLY A 34 -3.40 -3.28 -10.90
C GLY A 34 -2.86 -3.55 -9.50
N MET A 35 -3.65 -3.30 -8.47
CA MET A 35 -3.20 -3.58 -7.11
C MET A 35 -3.35 -5.07 -6.80
N VAL A 36 -2.24 -5.71 -6.41
CA VAL A 36 -2.24 -7.12 -6.06
C VAL A 36 -2.66 -7.30 -4.60
N TRP A 37 -2.09 -6.50 -3.71
CA TRP A 37 -2.47 -6.47 -2.30
C TRP A 37 -1.97 -5.17 -1.65
N LYS A 38 -2.51 -4.91 -0.47
CA LYS A 38 -2.03 -3.85 0.41
C LYS A 38 -1.84 -4.43 1.79
N ILE A 39 -0.72 -4.08 2.43
CA ILE A 39 -0.50 -4.34 3.85
C ILE A 39 -0.62 -3.00 4.56
N TRP A 40 -1.48 -2.93 5.56
CA TRP A 40 -1.69 -1.73 6.37
C TRP A 40 -0.68 -1.73 7.51
N THR A 41 -0.06 -0.59 7.76
CA THR A 41 0.97 -0.46 8.78
C THR A 41 0.59 0.60 9.80
N GLU A 42 0.97 0.39 11.05
CA GLU A 42 0.75 1.36 12.11
C GLU A 42 1.79 1.18 13.21
N ASN A 43 2.12 2.27 13.88
CA ASN A 43 2.97 2.24 15.05
C ASN A 43 2.55 3.37 15.99
N SER A 44 1.82 3.00 17.05
CA SER A 44 1.30 3.98 18.00
C SER A 44 2.40 4.65 18.81
N ARG A 45 3.55 4.00 18.97
CA ARG A 45 4.67 4.56 19.73
C ARG A 45 5.40 5.63 18.95
N SER A 46 5.63 5.40 17.67
CA SER A 46 6.28 6.41 16.81
C SER A 46 5.27 7.41 16.23
N GLY A 47 3.99 7.08 16.26
CA GLY A 47 2.96 7.96 15.72
C GLY A 47 2.89 7.92 14.20
N ASP A 48 3.07 6.74 13.60
CA ASP A 48 3.02 6.59 12.15
C ASP A 48 1.95 5.61 11.71
N CYS A 49 1.32 5.93 10.59
CA CYS A 49 0.43 5.03 9.88
C CYS A 49 0.81 4.99 8.40
N GLY A 50 0.35 3.98 7.71
CA GLY A 50 0.57 3.91 6.28
C GLY A 50 0.22 2.58 5.68
N GLY A 51 0.91 2.24 4.62
CA GLY A 51 0.72 0.96 3.95
C GLY A 51 1.83 0.66 2.96
N VAL A 52 1.91 -0.61 2.63
CA VAL A 52 2.79 -1.12 1.59
C VAL A 52 1.89 -1.77 0.56
N TYR A 53 2.03 -1.37 -0.69
CA TYR A 53 1.15 -1.80 -1.77
C TYR A 53 1.96 -2.51 -2.85
N LEU A 54 1.46 -3.61 -3.35
CA LEU A 54 2.06 -4.26 -4.51
C LEU A 54 1.18 -4.02 -5.72
N PHE A 55 1.78 -3.52 -6.80
CA PHE A 55 1.11 -3.29 -8.07
C PHE A 55 1.75 -4.12 -9.18
N THR A 56 0.97 -4.45 -10.20
CA THR A 56 1.47 -5.19 -11.34
C THR A 56 2.50 -4.38 -12.13
N ASP A 57 2.37 -3.05 -12.14
CA ASP A 57 3.26 -2.17 -12.91
C ASP A 57 3.31 -0.77 -12.29
N GLU A 58 4.27 -0.01 -12.75
CA GLU A 58 4.50 1.35 -12.27
C GLU A 58 3.37 2.30 -12.63
N SER A 59 2.80 2.13 -13.80
CA SER A 59 1.70 2.99 -14.27
C SER A 59 0.50 2.88 -13.32
N SER A 60 0.14 1.67 -12.92
CA SER A 60 -0.97 1.45 -11.97
C SER A 60 -0.67 2.09 -10.61
N ALA A 61 0.57 1.96 -10.13
CA ALA A 61 0.97 2.56 -8.87
C ALA A 61 0.87 4.09 -8.93
N ASN A 62 1.35 4.68 -10.03
CA ASN A 62 1.30 6.14 -10.19
C ASN A 62 -0.14 6.66 -10.33
N ASP A 63 -0.98 5.94 -11.05
CA ASP A 63 -2.39 6.31 -11.18
C ASP A 63 -3.09 6.28 -9.81
N PHE A 64 -2.80 5.25 -9.03
CA PHE A 64 -3.33 5.17 -7.67
C PHE A 64 -2.87 6.37 -6.82
N LEU A 65 -1.59 6.71 -6.87
CA LEU A 65 -1.06 7.85 -6.12
C LEU A 65 -1.77 9.16 -6.46
N LYS A 66 -2.05 9.37 -7.75
CA LYS A 66 -2.74 10.60 -8.19
C LYS A 66 -4.12 10.74 -7.56
N GLU A 67 -4.78 9.62 -7.27
CA GLU A 67 -6.09 9.65 -6.62
C GLU A 67 -5.97 9.64 -5.10
N HIS A 68 -5.00 8.90 -4.57
CA HIS A 68 -4.92 8.65 -3.14
C HIS A 68 -4.34 9.81 -2.35
N LEU A 69 -3.35 10.51 -2.90
CA LEU A 69 -2.76 11.67 -2.19
C LEU A 69 -3.79 12.76 -1.92
N PRO A 70 -4.64 13.16 -2.89
CA PRO A 70 -5.73 14.10 -2.59
C PRO A 70 -6.73 13.55 -1.58
N ARG A 71 -6.99 12.25 -1.61
CA ARG A 71 -7.90 11.61 -0.65
C ARG A 71 -7.36 11.75 0.77
N LEU A 72 -6.07 11.47 0.96
CA LEU A 72 -5.43 11.62 2.27
C LEU A 72 -5.45 13.07 2.73
N ASP A 73 -5.19 14.00 1.81
CA ASP A 73 -5.24 15.42 2.13
C ASP A 73 -6.63 15.85 2.59
N SER A 74 -7.67 15.36 1.92
CA SER A 74 -9.06 15.66 2.29
C SER A 74 -9.44 15.11 3.66
N MET A 75 -8.72 14.10 4.13
CA MET A 75 -8.90 13.52 5.45
C MET A 75 -8.08 14.24 6.54
N GLY A 76 -7.38 15.29 6.17
CA GLY A 76 -6.55 16.05 7.10
C GLY A 76 -5.17 15.46 7.36
N ILE A 77 -4.78 14.45 6.58
CA ILE A 77 -3.49 13.80 6.75
C ILE A 77 -2.40 14.64 6.08
N LYS A 78 -1.35 14.94 6.84
CA LYS A 78 -0.25 15.80 6.41
C LYS A 78 1.07 15.05 6.41
N ASP A 79 2.08 15.64 5.78
CA ASP A 79 3.45 15.10 5.77
C ASP A 79 3.55 13.67 5.26
N VAL A 80 2.79 13.38 4.20
CA VAL A 80 2.77 12.07 3.59
C VAL A 80 4.08 11.81 2.85
N ARG A 81 4.69 10.67 3.12
CA ARG A 81 5.88 10.20 2.41
C ARG A 81 5.47 9.04 1.53
N ALA A 82 5.79 9.12 0.24
CA ALA A 82 5.45 8.08 -0.73
C ALA A 82 6.67 7.73 -1.56
N LYS A 83 6.91 6.43 -1.75
CA LYS A 83 7.99 5.93 -2.58
C LYS A 83 7.46 4.89 -3.53
N VAL A 84 7.80 5.01 -4.80
CA VAL A 84 7.50 4.02 -5.83
C VAL A 84 8.80 3.30 -6.16
N LEU A 85 8.82 1.99 -5.98
CA LEU A 85 10.03 1.17 -6.06
C LEU A 85 9.82 -0.01 -6.98
N ASP A 86 10.84 -0.34 -7.77
CA ASP A 86 10.81 -1.58 -8.56
C ASP A 86 11.05 -2.76 -7.63
N VAL A 87 10.33 -3.84 -7.85
CA VAL A 87 10.55 -5.09 -7.12
C VAL A 87 11.63 -5.90 -7.83
N ASN A 88 12.69 -6.25 -7.11
CA ASN A 88 13.65 -7.22 -7.61
C ASN A 88 13.03 -8.60 -7.40
N GLU A 89 12.38 -9.11 -8.44
CA GLU A 89 11.58 -10.33 -8.31
C GLU A 89 12.41 -11.56 -8.02
N SER A 90 13.58 -11.68 -8.65
CA SER A 90 14.46 -12.83 -8.43
C SER A 90 14.89 -12.96 -6.97
N LEU A 91 15.42 -11.89 -6.39
CA LEU A 91 15.82 -11.89 -4.99
C LEU A 91 14.62 -12.06 -4.06
N SER A 92 13.51 -11.41 -4.40
CA SER A 92 12.30 -11.46 -3.58
C SER A 92 11.69 -12.86 -3.55
N HIS A 93 11.76 -13.60 -4.64
CA HIS A 93 11.33 -15.02 -4.65
C HIS A 93 12.19 -15.87 -3.73
N ILE A 94 13.51 -15.65 -3.70
CA ILE A 94 14.40 -16.39 -2.80
C ILE A 94 13.99 -16.18 -1.36
N THR A 95 13.58 -14.99 -1.00
CA THR A 95 13.16 -14.67 0.37
C THR A 95 11.66 -14.86 0.59
N ARG A 96 10.98 -15.50 -0.32
CA ARG A 96 9.55 -15.90 -0.20
C ARG A 96 8.58 -14.73 -0.11
N ALA A 97 8.86 -13.64 -0.83
CA ALA A 97 7.93 -12.52 -0.86
C ALA A 97 6.61 -12.94 -1.54
N PRO A 98 5.48 -12.40 -1.07
CA PRO A 98 4.16 -12.77 -1.63
C PRO A 98 3.89 -12.02 -2.94
N ILE A 99 4.73 -12.22 -3.92
CA ILE A 99 4.56 -11.67 -5.26
C ILE A 99 4.21 -12.80 -6.21
N ALA A 100 3.49 -12.47 -7.26
CA ALA A 100 3.07 -13.50 -8.19
C ALA A 100 4.30 -14.20 -8.78
N ALA A 101 4.30 -15.51 -8.71
CA ALA A 101 5.32 -16.27 -9.41
C ALA A 101 5.14 -16.00 -10.91
N PRO A 102 6.25 -15.92 -11.62
CA PRO A 102 6.14 -15.89 -13.08
C PRO A 102 5.40 -17.13 -13.47
N VAL A 103 4.36 -16.92 -14.13
CA VAL A 103 3.59 -18.02 -14.47
C VAL A 103 4.25 -18.88 -15.40
N ALA A 104 4.70 -18.98 -15.19
CA ALA A 104 4.92 -19.66 -15.95
C ALA A 104 4.39 -20.83 -16.00
N LYS A 105 4.12 -20.84 -15.68
CA LYS A 105 3.68 -21.53 -15.66
C LYS A 105 3.15 -22.15 -16.42
N THR A 106 3.28 -22.04 -16.83
CA THR A 106 2.94 -22.53 -17.44
C THR A 106 3.16 -23.22 -17.84
N ALA A 107 3.33 -23.56 -17.85
CA ALA A 107 3.48 -24.12 -18.28
C ALA A 107 3.52 -24.60 -18.79
#